data_b11e7ca40812c59fcfd710a1362db2d3
#
_entry.id   b11e7ca40812c59fcfd710a1362db2d3
#
_cell.length_a   1.000
_cell.length_b   1.000
_cell.length_c   1.000
_cell.angle_alpha   90.00
_cell.angle_beta   90.00
_cell.angle_gamma   90.00
#
_symmetry.space_group_name_H-M   'P 1'
#
loop_
_entity.id
_entity.type
_entity.pdbx_description
1 polymer ?
#
loop_
_entity_poly.entity_id
_entity_poly.type
_entity_poly.pdbx_seq_one_letter_code
_entity_poly.pdbx_strand_id
1 'polypeptide(L)'
;MKNCTDRGERGNKMEQKGFTLWFTGLPSSGKSAVADRVAEILKEKGLKVERLDGDIVRKSLTRDLGFSKEDRDENIRRVTFVAKLLTRNGVAVLTSFISPYREIRAQSREEIGNFIEVYVKCPLEVCIERDVRGMYKKALKGEIKEFTGVSDP
;
A
#
# COMPACT_ATOMS: atom_id res chain seq x y z
N MET A 1 -27.33 -33.12 -40.69
CA MET A 1 -25.92 -32.72 -40.44
C MET A 1 -25.83 -31.21 -40.56
N LYS A 2 -25.76 -30.52 -39.44
CA LYS A 2 -25.53 -29.05 -39.39
C LYS A 2 -24.19 -28.83 -38.70
N ASN A 3 -23.23 -28.28 -39.46
CA ASN A 3 -21.91 -27.95 -38.98
C ASN A 3 -22.01 -26.76 -38.02
N CYS A 4 -21.63 -27.01 -36.78
CA CYS A 4 -21.40 -26.01 -35.76
C CYS A 4 -19.93 -25.60 -35.84
N THR A 5 -19.61 -24.57 -36.62
CA THR A 5 -18.31 -23.88 -36.62
C THR A 5 -18.54 -22.46 -36.17
N ASP A 6 -18.78 -22.28 -34.88
CA ASP A 6 -18.62 -20.98 -34.25
C ASP A 6 -17.28 -20.99 -33.51
N ARG A 7 -16.23 -20.65 -34.22
CA ARG A 7 -14.95 -20.26 -33.63
C ARG A 7 -15.03 -18.76 -33.35
N GLY A 8 -15.66 -18.45 -32.20
CA GLY A 8 -15.62 -17.13 -31.63
C GLY A 8 -14.17 -16.64 -31.57
N GLU A 9 -13.93 -15.51 -32.19
CA GLU A 9 -12.70 -14.74 -32.14
C GLU A 9 -12.31 -14.54 -30.66
N ARG A 10 -11.36 -15.31 -30.18
CA ARG A 10 -10.62 -15.00 -28.96
C ARG A 10 -9.72 -13.81 -29.28
N GLY A 11 -10.29 -12.61 -29.20
CA GLY A 11 -9.49 -11.39 -29.22
C GLY A 11 -8.34 -11.55 -28.24
N ASN A 12 -7.11 -11.32 -28.73
CA ASN A 12 -5.89 -11.35 -27.95
C ASN A 12 -5.96 -10.23 -26.89
N LYS A 13 -6.63 -10.54 -25.78
CA LYS A 13 -6.70 -9.63 -24.63
C LYS A 13 -5.28 -9.61 -24.07
N MET A 14 -4.52 -8.56 -24.37
CA MET A 14 -3.17 -8.38 -23.79
C MET A 14 -3.31 -8.59 -22.29
N GLU A 15 -2.62 -9.58 -21.77
CA GLU A 15 -2.64 -9.93 -20.35
C GLU A 15 -2.01 -8.76 -19.57
N GLN A 16 -2.77 -8.21 -18.62
CA GLN A 16 -2.29 -7.11 -17.80
C GLN A 16 -1.08 -7.57 -17.00
N LYS A 17 0.04 -6.87 -17.16
CA LYS A 17 1.22 -7.05 -16.31
C LYS A 17 0.98 -6.37 -14.97
N GLY A 18 1.02 -7.13 -13.87
CA GLY A 18 0.86 -6.59 -12.53
C GLY A 18 2.07 -5.78 -12.07
N PHE A 19 1.82 -4.86 -11.16
CA PHE A 19 2.85 -4.05 -10.50
C PHE A 19 2.35 -3.57 -9.13
N THR A 20 3.28 -3.19 -8.27
CA THR A 20 2.96 -2.59 -6.97
C THR A 20 3.43 -1.13 -6.93
N LEU A 21 2.52 -0.20 -6.61
CA LEU A 21 2.81 1.16 -6.20
C LEU A 21 2.79 1.21 -4.66
N TRP A 22 3.96 1.40 -4.07
CA TRP A 22 4.14 1.43 -2.62
C TRP A 22 4.22 2.86 -2.12
N PHE A 23 3.11 3.40 -1.61
CA PHE A 23 3.06 4.74 -1.04
C PHE A 23 3.55 4.73 0.40
N THR A 24 4.64 5.45 0.66
CA THR A 24 5.24 5.63 2.00
C THR A 24 5.28 7.11 2.38
N GLY A 25 5.41 7.40 3.65
CA GLY A 25 5.47 8.77 4.19
C GLY A 25 4.83 8.89 5.56
N LEU A 26 4.96 10.06 6.18
CA LEU A 26 4.47 10.36 7.53
C LEU A 26 2.96 10.10 7.71
N PRO A 27 2.49 9.82 8.94
CA PRO A 27 1.06 9.91 9.25
C PRO A 27 0.48 11.25 8.76
N SER A 28 -0.74 11.26 8.29
CA SER A 28 -1.43 12.45 7.75
C SER A 28 -0.77 13.14 6.54
N SER A 29 0.23 12.52 5.89
CA SER A 29 0.87 13.08 4.69
C SER A 29 0.01 13.06 3.43
N GLY A 30 -1.12 12.33 3.43
CA GLY A 30 -2.02 12.23 2.28
C GLY A 30 -1.84 10.97 1.42
N LYS A 31 -1.09 9.96 1.89
CA LYS A 31 -0.84 8.70 1.15
C LYS A 31 -2.10 8.05 0.61
N SER A 32 -3.10 7.86 1.48
CA SER A 32 -4.35 7.19 1.09
C SER A 32 -5.10 7.99 0.04
N ALA A 33 -5.21 9.31 0.19
CA ALA A 33 -5.90 10.17 -0.78
C ALA A 33 -5.24 10.11 -2.17
N VAL A 34 -3.91 10.18 -2.24
CA VAL A 34 -3.17 10.06 -3.51
C VAL A 34 -3.35 8.67 -4.11
N ALA A 35 -3.20 7.62 -3.30
CA ALA A 35 -3.34 6.25 -3.76
C ALA A 35 -4.77 5.94 -4.25
N ASP A 36 -5.80 6.48 -3.59
CA ASP A 36 -7.19 6.30 -3.99
C ASP A 36 -7.45 6.98 -5.35
N ARG A 37 -6.96 8.20 -5.54
CA ARG A 37 -7.09 8.88 -6.83
C ARG A 37 -6.36 8.17 -7.97
N VAL A 38 -5.17 7.66 -7.71
CA VAL A 38 -4.42 6.85 -8.69
C VAL A 38 -5.18 5.55 -9.01
N ALA A 39 -5.75 4.89 -7.99
CA ALA A 39 -6.55 3.68 -8.18
C ALA A 39 -7.76 3.92 -9.07
N GLU A 40 -8.48 5.03 -8.89
CA GLU A 40 -9.61 5.42 -9.75
C GLU A 40 -9.16 5.57 -11.21
N ILE A 41 -8.09 6.34 -11.46
CA ILE A 41 -7.56 6.56 -12.81
C ILE A 41 -7.16 5.23 -13.48
N LEU A 42 -6.52 4.32 -12.75
CA LEU A 42 -6.13 3.02 -13.29
C LEU A 42 -7.36 2.15 -13.60
N LYS A 43 -8.39 2.18 -12.76
CA LYS A 43 -9.67 1.49 -13.01
C LYS A 43 -10.39 2.05 -14.24
N GLU A 44 -10.43 3.38 -14.40
CA GLU A 44 -10.99 4.04 -15.58
C GLU A 44 -10.26 3.62 -16.87
N LYS A 45 -8.98 3.31 -16.78
CA LYS A 45 -8.19 2.75 -17.88
C LYS A 45 -8.40 1.24 -18.09
N GLY A 46 -9.28 0.61 -17.34
CA GLY A 46 -9.63 -0.81 -17.47
C GLY A 46 -8.67 -1.77 -16.78
N LEU A 47 -7.76 -1.30 -15.90
CA LEU A 47 -6.86 -2.16 -15.16
C LEU A 47 -7.56 -2.84 -13.98
N LYS A 48 -7.12 -4.07 -13.66
CA LYS A 48 -7.44 -4.72 -12.38
C LYS A 48 -6.60 -4.05 -11.29
N VAL A 49 -7.25 -3.49 -10.30
CA VAL A 49 -6.60 -2.71 -9.24
C VAL A 49 -7.03 -3.21 -7.87
N GLU A 50 -6.06 -3.37 -6.96
CA GLU A 50 -6.32 -3.68 -5.55
C GLU A 50 -5.67 -2.64 -4.64
N ARG A 51 -6.39 -2.25 -3.58
CA ARG A 51 -5.93 -1.30 -2.57
C ARG A 51 -5.64 -2.02 -1.25
N LEU A 52 -4.42 -1.87 -0.77
CA LEU A 52 -4.00 -2.32 0.55
C LEU A 52 -3.69 -1.09 1.42
N ASP A 53 -4.68 -0.67 2.18
CA ASP A 53 -4.56 0.47 3.10
C ASP A 53 -4.28 -0.02 4.52
N GLY A 54 -3.39 0.69 5.23
CA GLY A 54 -2.94 0.29 6.56
C GLY A 54 -4.07 0.14 7.58
N ASP A 55 -5.11 0.96 7.48
CA ASP A 55 -6.24 0.89 8.41
C ASP A 55 -7.14 -0.32 8.17
N ILE A 56 -7.33 -0.67 6.89
CA ILE A 56 -8.13 -1.83 6.51
C ILE A 56 -7.38 -3.11 6.86
N VAL A 57 -6.10 -3.17 6.52
CA VAL A 57 -5.23 -4.32 6.79
C VAL A 57 -5.14 -4.61 8.29
N ARG A 58 -5.02 -3.58 9.13
CA ARG A 58 -4.95 -3.74 10.59
C ARG A 58 -6.25 -4.20 11.23
N LYS A 59 -7.37 -4.08 10.56
CA LYS A 59 -8.66 -4.63 11.04
C LYS A 59 -8.84 -6.11 10.74
N SER A 60 -8.04 -6.66 9.83
CA SER A 60 -8.17 -8.03 9.34
C SER A 60 -6.85 -8.80 9.38
N LEU A 61 -6.02 -8.62 8.38
CA LEU A 61 -4.79 -9.42 8.13
C LEU A 61 -3.77 -9.31 9.27
N THR A 62 -3.67 -8.16 9.92
CA THR A 62 -2.67 -7.88 10.96
C THR A 62 -3.30 -7.35 12.25
N ARG A 63 -4.54 -7.78 12.53
CA ARG A 63 -5.28 -7.38 13.75
C ARG A 63 -4.63 -7.83 15.05
N ASP A 64 -3.78 -8.83 14.98
CA ASP A 64 -3.02 -9.42 16.08
C ASP A 64 -1.74 -8.64 16.42
N LEU A 65 -1.30 -7.72 15.55
CA LEU A 65 -0.06 -6.97 15.70
C LEU A 65 -0.27 -5.62 16.39
N GLY A 66 0.68 -5.26 17.25
CA GLY A 66 0.79 -3.95 17.88
C GLY A 66 1.57 -2.93 17.03
N PHE A 67 2.33 -2.07 17.71
CA PHE A 67 3.07 -0.96 17.11
C PHE A 67 4.57 -0.97 17.47
N SER A 68 5.07 -2.04 18.10
CA SER A 68 6.52 -2.23 18.26
C SER A 68 7.22 -2.26 16.91
N LYS A 69 8.53 -2.08 16.91
CA LYS A 69 9.30 -2.17 15.66
C LYS A 69 9.11 -3.52 14.98
N GLU A 70 9.15 -4.60 15.77
CA GLU A 70 8.95 -5.97 15.31
C GLU A 70 7.57 -6.19 14.70
N ASP A 71 6.52 -5.68 15.34
CA ASP A 71 5.14 -5.75 14.84
C ASP A 71 4.94 -4.95 13.55
N ARG A 72 5.59 -3.79 13.44
CA ARG A 72 5.58 -2.98 12.21
C ARG A 72 6.26 -3.70 11.06
N ASP A 73 7.41 -4.31 11.32
CA ASP A 73 8.14 -5.08 10.31
C ASP A 73 7.32 -6.30 9.87
N GLU A 74 6.72 -7.02 10.82
CA GLU A 74 5.85 -8.16 10.52
C GLU A 74 4.59 -7.75 9.74
N ASN A 75 3.99 -6.61 10.08
CA ASN A 75 2.88 -6.04 9.32
C ASN A 75 3.28 -5.83 7.84
N ILE A 76 4.44 -5.23 7.60
CA ILE A 76 4.94 -4.99 6.25
C ILE A 76 5.27 -6.30 5.53
N ARG A 77 5.83 -7.32 6.20
CA ARG A 77 6.08 -8.64 5.60
C ARG A 77 4.80 -9.30 5.12
N ARG A 78 3.74 -9.31 5.94
CA ARG A 78 2.44 -9.88 5.54
C ARG A 78 1.83 -9.13 4.36
N VAL A 79 1.87 -7.81 4.37
CA VAL A 79 1.41 -6.98 3.24
C VAL A 79 2.23 -7.24 1.98
N THR A 80 3.54 -7.36 2.11
CA THR A 80 4.44 -7.69 1.00
C THR A 80 4.08 -9.03 0.35
N PHE A 81 3.80 -10.04 1.16
CA PHE A 81 3.39 -11.34 0.66
C PHE A 81 2.08 -11.26 -0.16
N VAL A 82 1.07 -10.56 0.36
CA VAL A 82 -0.19 -10.36 -0.36
C VAL A 82 0.03 -9.55 -1.65
N ALA A 83 0.78 -8.46 -1.59
CA ALA A 83 1.09 -7.64 -2.76
C ALA A 83 1.84 -8.43 -3.84
N LYS A 84 2.80 -9.27 -3.44
CA LYS A 84 3.53 -10.18 -4.33
C LYS A 84 2.58 -11.15 -5.07
N LEU A 85 1.65 -11.78 -4.34
CA LEU A 85 0.67 -12.70 -4.94
C LEU A 85 -0.21 -11.99 -5.96
N LEU A 86 -0.71 -10.81 -5.65
CA LEU A 86 -1.56 -10.02 -6.53
C LEU A 86 -0.78 -9.54 -7.77
N THR A 87 0.42 -9.00 -7.56
CA THR A 87 1.28 -8.49 -8.63
C THR A 87 1.62 -9.58 -9.65
N ARG A 88 2.03 -10.77 -9.20
CA ARG A 88 2.36 -11.88 -10.12
C ARG A 88 1.15 -12.39 -10.90
N ASN A 89 -0.06 -12.14 -10.41
CA ASN A 89 -1.33 -12.49 -11.05
C ASN A 89 -1.93 -11.34 -11.87
N GLY A 90 -1.14 -10.35 -12.26
CA GLY A 90 -1.55 -9.30 -13.18
C GLY A 90 -2.37 -8.17 -12.55
N VAL A 91 -2.32 -7.99 -11.23
CA VAL A 91 -3.03 -6.92 -10.54
C VAL A 91 -2.12 -5.70 -10.33
N ALA A 92 -2.65 -4.51 -10.54
CA ALA A 92 -2.03 -3.26 -10.09
C ALA A 92 -2.36 -3.06 -8.61
N VAL A 93 -1.36 -3.23 -7.74
CA VAL A 93 -1.51 -3.14 -6.28
C VAL A 93 -1.06 -1.76 -5.81
N LEU A 94 -1.91 -1.05 -5.08
CA LEU A 94 -1.57 0.23 -4.47
C LEU A 94 -1.60 0.10 -2.95
N THR A 95 -0.44 0.20 -2.32
CA THR A 95 -0.32 0.11 -0.86
C THR A 95 -0.17 1.49 -0.23
N SER A 96 -0.73 1.72 0.95
CA SER A 96 -0.61 2.97 1.71
C SER A 96 -0.22 2.66 3.15
N PHE A 97 1.09 2.67 3.42
CA PHE A 97 1.64 2.39 4.74
C PHE A 97 2.68 3.45 5.11
N ILE A 98 2.86 3.72 6.39
CA ILE A 98 3.95 4.59 6.86
C ILE A 98 5.28 3.95 6.47
N SER A 99 5.46 2.64 6.77
CA SER A 99 6.64 1.83 6.45
C SER A 99 7.95 2.60 6.64
N PRO A 100 8.29 3.01 7.87
CA PRO A 100 9.34 4.02 8.09
C PRO A 100 10.75 3.45 7.83
N TYR A 101 10.96 2.17 8.03
CA TYR A 101 12.29 1.55 7.97
C TYR A 101 12.67 1.18 6.53
N ARG A 102 13.85 1.63 6.11
CA ARG A 102 14.35 1.42 4.75
C ARG A 102 14.59 -0.04 4.42
N GLU A 103 15.09 -0.80 5.39
CA GLU A 103 15.45 -2.21 5.25
C GLU A 103 14.22 -3.03 4.84
N ILE A 104 13.10 -2.87 5.52
CA ILE A 104 11.89 -3.63 5.24
C ILE A 104 11.26 -3.23 3.88
N ARG A 105 11.37 -1.95 3.47
CA ARG A 105 10.93 -1.53 2.14
C ARG A 105 11.82 -2.10 1.03
N ALA A 106 13.13 -2.17 1.28
CA ALA A 106 14.07 -2.80 0.35
C ALA A 106 13.78 -4.30 0.17
N GLN A 107 13.51 -5.03 1.24
CA GLN A 107 13.06 -6.43 1.19
C GLN A 107 11.76 -6.57 0.40
N SER A 108 10.78 -5.70 0.63
CA SER A 108 9.51 -5.71 -0.10
C SER A 108 9.71 -5.50 -1.60
N ARG A 109 10.62 -4.59 -1.98
CA ARG A 109 11.00 -4.35 -3.39
C ARG A 109 11.60 -5.59 -4.03
N GLU A 110 12.52 -6.24 -3.34
CA GLU A 110 13.19 -7.45 -3.84
C GLU A 110 12.19 -8.61 -4.01
N GLU A 111 11.32 -8.82 -3.02
CA GLU A 111 10.36 -9.90 -3.04
C GLU A 111 9.25 -9.73 -4.08
N ILE A 112 8.76 -8.52 -4.30
CA ILE A 112 7.67 -8.22 -5.25
C ILE A 112 8.21 -8.13 -6.68
N GLY A 113 9.41 -7.58 -6.87
CA GLY A 113 10.07 -7.41 -8.15
C GLY A 113 9.55 -6.20 -8.93
N ASN A 114 8.31 -6.26 -9.46
CA ASN A 114 7.72 -5.12 -10.17
C ASN A 114 7.12 -4.12 -9.17
N PHE A 115 7.98 -3.32 -8.59
CA PHE A 115 7.73 -2.46 -7.44
C PHE A 115 8.20 -1.03 -7.69
N ILE A 116 7.32 -0.07 -7.44
CA ILE A 116 7.59 1.37 -7.53
C ILE A 116 7.31 1.99 -6.17
N GLU A 117 8.32 2.53 -5.52
CA GLU A 117 8.17 3.26 -4.27
C GLU A 117 7.81 4.72 -4.54
N VAL A 118 6.73 5.17 -3.92
CA VAL A 118 6.24 6.54 -4.02
C VAL A 118 6.30 7.20 -2.64
N TYR A 119 7.26 8.09 -2.46
CA TYR A 119 7.37 8.86 -1.22
C TYR A 119 6.45 10.08 -1.27
N VAL A 120 5.42 10.06 -0.44
CA VAL A 120 4.49 11.19 -0.27
C VAL A 120 5.11 12.16 0.72
N LYS A 121 5.94 13.08 0.20
CA LYS A 121 6.64 14.09 1.00
C LYS A 121 5.65 15.16 1.48
N CYS A 122 5.57 15.33 2.78
CA CYS A 122 4.80 16.38 3.43
C CYS A 122 5.61 16.92 4.61
N PRO A 123 5.74 18.26 4.79
CA PRO A 123 6.39 18.82 5.97
C PRO A 123 5.74 18.31 7.25
N LEU A 124 6.56 18.05 8.27
CA LEU A 124 6.07 17.50 9.55
C LEU A 124 5.04 18.43 10.20
N GLU A 125 5.27 19.72 10.13
CA GLU A 125 4.38 20.75 10.69
C GLU A 125 2.98 20.66 10.07
N VAL A 126 2.91 20.45 8.76
CA VAL A 126 1.64 20.28 8.03
C VAL A 126 0.95 18.97 8.43
N CYS A 127 1.72 17.91 8.64
CA CYS A 127 1.16 16.64 9.12
C CYS A 127 0.58 16.78 10.53
N ILE A 128 1.28 17.50 11.41
CA ILE A 128 0.84 17.81 12.78
C ILE A 128 -0.43 18.67 12.78
N GLU A 129 -0.47 19.71 11.93
CA GLU A 129 -1.65 20.57 11.78
C GLU A 129 -2.88 19.78 11.32
N ARG A 130 -2.71 18.90 10.33
CA ARG A 130 -3.78 18.05 9.82
C ARG A 130 -4.28 17.04 10.84
N ASP A 131 -3.37 16.41 11.53
CA ASP A 131 -3.57 15.36 12.57
C ASP A 131 -4.91 14.63 12.50
N VAL A 132 -5.23 14.08 11.34
CA VAL A 132 -6.54 13.51 10.97
C VAL A 132 -7.12 12.54 12.03
N ARG A 133 -6.25 11.95 12.86
CA ARG A 133 -6.62 10.96 13.89
C ARG A 133 -6.30 11.39 15.31
N GLY A 134 -5.80 12.59 15.52
CA GLY A 134 -5.34 13.06 16.81
C GLY A 134 -4.11 12.31 17.36
N MET A 135 -3.38 11.59 16.51
CA MET A 135 -2.24 10.76 16.90
C MET A 135 -1.00 11.60 17.19
N TYR A 136 -0.75 12.66 16.42
CA TYR A 136 0.34 13.60 16.70
C TYR A 136 0.15 14.31 18.04
N LYS A 137 -1.08 14.72 18.32
CA LYS A 137 -1.41 15.36 19.61
C LYS A 137 -1.10 14.43 20.79
N LYS A 138 -1.38 13.14 20.66
CA LYS A 138 -1.07 12.14 21.69
C LYS A 138 0.42 11.86 21.77
N ALA A 139 1.11 11.74 20.63
CA ALA A 139 2.55 11.50 20.58
C ALA A 139 3.34 12.66 21.19
N LEU A 140 2.97 13.91 20.90
CA LEU A 140 3.60 15.10 21.47
C LEU A 140 3.40 15.24 22.99
N LYS A 141 2.31 14.66 23.52
CA LYS A 141 2.08 14.55 24.96
C LYS A 141 2.81 13.38 25.62
N GLY A 142 3.52 12.55 24.84
CA GLY A 142 4.20 11.35 25.34
C GLY A 142 3.28 10.17 25.63
N GLU A 143 2.01 10.24 25.23
CA GLU A 143 1.03 9.16 25.39
C GLU A 143 1.27 8.00 24.41
N ILE A 144 1.96 8.25 23.29
CA ILE A 144 2.36 7.24 22.31
C ILE A 144 3.88 7.27 22.18
N LYS A 145 4.50 6.13 22.44
CA LYS A 145 5.93 5.91 22.25
C LYS A 145 6.23 5.48 20.81
N GLU A 146 7.48 5.67 20.37
CA GLU A 146 7.95 5.23 19.04
C GLU A 146 7.05 5.68 17.88
N PHE A 147 6.59 6.93 17.94
CA PHE A 147 5.72 7.48 16.90
C PHE A 147 6.55 8.09 15.77
N THR A 148 6.36 7.59 14.55
CA THR A 148 7.08 8.02 13.35
C THR A 148 6.95 9.52 13.10
N GLY A 149 8.07 10.21 12.99
CA GLY A 149 8.16 11.66 12.81
C GLY A 149 8.16 12.48 14.10
N VAL A 150 8.03 11.84 15.28
CA VAL A 150 8.12 12.51 16.60
C VAL A 150 9.19 11.88 17.47
N SER A 151 9.05 10.60 17.80
CA SER A 151 9.99 9.86 18.67
C SER A 151 10.62 8.65 18.00
N ASP A 152 10.29 8.39 16.74
CA ASP A 152 10.84 7.34 15.88
C ASP A 152 11.02 7.89 14.46
N PRO A 153 11.99 7.39 13.65
CA PRO A 153 12.19 7.85 12.28
C PRO A 153 10.98 7.67 11.39
#